data_d282de7ab6550d1976cb428a19aaf278
#
_entry.id   d282de7ab6550d1976cb428a19aaf278
#
_cell.length_a   1.000
_cell.length_b   1.000
_cell.length_c   1.000
_cell.angle_alpha   90.00
_cell.angle_beta   90.00
_cell.angle_gamma   90.00
#
_symmetry.space_group_name_H-M   'P 1'
#
loop_
_entity.id
_entity.type
_entity.pdbx_description
1 polymer ?
#
loop_
_entity_poly.entity_id
_entity_poly.type
_entity_poly.pdbx_seq_one_letter_code
_entity_poly.pdbx_strand_id
1 'polypeptide(L)'
;IYRLTYADPHYTRLMREAFPLWQALQAEVSEELIVPCGVLWLGDANDPELNAIASALQSEGVPYEWLDSASLSERFPALRIEAHERALFQREGGFLRASACVEANLRLAEAHGAVIREQTRVTRIDPQPSGVWLETESGERERYDRVLLTAGAWLPKLLPSLNLPLTVTRQTYAYFAVRPDAEPIFAPAQM
;
A
#
# COMPACT_ATOMS: atom_id res chain seq x y z
N ILE A 1 -4.34 -1.03 0.06
CA ILE A 1 -4.81 -0.73 1.44
C ILE A 1 -3.89 0.33 2.01
N TYR A 2 -4.46 1.39 2.61
CA TYR A 2 -3.74 2.27 3.53
C TYR A 2 -4.28 2.03 4.94
N ARG A 3 -3.40 2.05 5.94
CA ARG A 3 -3.76 1.69 7.31
C ARG A 3 -2.75 2.23 8.31
N LEU A 4 -3.15 2.36 9.56
CA LEU A 4 -2.28 2.67 10.69
C LEU A 4 -1.95 1.42 11.53
N THR A 5 -2.57 0.30 11.21
CA THR A 5 -2.50 -0.98 11.94
C THR A 5 -1.22 -1.76 11.62
N TYR A 6 -0.12 -1.35 12.21
CA TYR A 6 1.18 -2.03 12.13
C TYR A 6 1.64 -2.45 13.53
N ALA A 7 2.28 -3.62 13.64
CA ALA A 7 2.85 -4.10 14.89
C ALA A 7 4.05 -3.25 15.34
N ASP A 8 4.78 -2.67 14.40
CA ASP A 8 5.85 -1.72 14.67
C ASP A 8 5.32 -0.28 14.53
N PRO A 9 5.35 0.53 15.62
CA PRO A 9 4.85 1.91 15.61
C PRO A 9 5.60 2.83 14.63
N HIS A 10 6.81 2.46 14.19
CA HIS A 10 7.54 3.20 13.16
C HIS A 10 6.71 3.33 11.86
N TYR A 11 6.09 2.24 11.40
CA TYR A 11 5.25 2.27 10.20
C TYR A 11 3.95 3.04 10.42
N THR A 12 3.39 3.03 11.62
CA THR A 12 2.23 3.86 11.97
C THR A 12 2.59 5.35 11.81
N ARG A 13 3.76 5.78 12.31
CA ARG A 13 4.25 7.15 12.15
C ARG A 13 4.47 7.52 10.68
N LEU A 14 5.14 6.66 9.91
CA LEU A 14 5.33 6.88 8.46
C LEU A 14 4.00 7.06 7.73
N MET A 15 3.00 6.26 8.08
CA MET A 15 1.69 6.37 7.44
C MET A 15 0.97 7.67 7.82
N ARG A 16 1.12 8.15 9.05
CA ARG A 16 0.59 9.45 9.48
C ARG A 16 1.20 10.61 8.70
N GLU A 17 2.47 10.52 8.32
CA GLU A 17 3.12 11.50 7.44
C GLU A 17 2.69 11.34 5.97
N ALA A 18 2.53 10.11 5.50
CA ALA A 18 2.16 9.82 4.11
C ALA A 18 0.71 10.18 3.78
N PHE A 19 -0.21 10.02 4.73
CA PHE A 19 -1.64 10.18 4.46
C PHE A 19 -2.03 11.60 4.01
N PRO A 20 -1.55 12.69 4.65
CA PRO A 20 -1.79 14.04 4.15
C PRO A 20 -1.26 14.29 2.73
N LEU A 21 -0.17 13.62 2.34
CA LEU A 21 0.38 13.71 0.98
C LEU A 21 -0.56 13.05 -0.05
N TRP A 22 -1.17 11.92 0.31
CA TRP A 22 -2.21 11.30 -0.51
C TRP A 22 -3.45 12.20 -0.65
N GLN A 23 -3.87 12.86 0.43
CA GLN A 23 -4.99 13.82 0.39
C GLN A 23 -4.65 15.03 -0.50
N ALA A 24 -3.45 15.55 -0.40
CA ALA A 24 -2.98 16.65 -1.26
C ALA A 24 -2.97 16.24 -2.74
N LEU A 25 -2.45 15.05 -3.07
CA LEU A 25 -2.48 14.51 -4.42
C LEU A 25 -3.91 14.38 -4.95
N GLN A 26 -4.82 13.80 -4.15
CA GLN A 26 -6.23 13.67 -4.52
C GLN A 26 -6.88 15.03 -4.82
N ALA A 27 -6.60 16.04 -3.99
CA ALA A 27 -7.13 17.40 -4.17
C ALA A 27 -6.56 18.04 -5.46
N GLU A 28 -5.28 17.84 -5.75
CA GLU A 28 -4.61 18.41 -6.92
C GLU A 28 -5.17 17.82 -8.23
N VAL A 29 -5.39 16.51 -8.28
CA VAL A 29 -5.92 15.87 -9.49
C VAL A 29 -7.44 15.92 -9.62
N SER A 30 -8.15 16.32 -8.56
CA SER A 30 -9.62 16.35 -8.51
C SER A 30 -10.27 14.98 -8.82
N GLU A 31 -9.62 13.89 -8.42
CA GLU A 31 -10.09 12.51 -8.61
C GLU A 31 -10.14 11.78 -7.26
N GLU A 32 -11.08 10.85 -7.10
CA GLU A 32 -11.15 10.02 -5.90
C GLU A 32 -10.05 8.95 -5.92
N LEU A 33 -8.98 9.17 -5.18
CA LEU A 33 -7.87 8.22 -5.03
C LEU A 33 -7.97 7.41 -3.74
N ILE A 34 -8.60 7.97 -2.71
CA ILE A 34 -8.69 7.43 -1.36
C ILE A 34 -10.13 7.03 -1.07
N VAL A 35 -10.37 5.80 -0.69
CA VAL A 35 -11.67 5.32 -0.23
C VAL A 35 -11.57 4.96 1.24
N PRO A 36 -12.09 5.82 2.14
CA PRO A 36 -12.07 5.58 3.59
C PRO A 36 -13.20 4.62 3.97
N CYS A 37 -12.88 3.37 4.20
CA CYS A 37 -13.87 2.35 4.61
C CYS A 37 -13.48 1.65 5.91
N GLY A 38 -12.43 2.08 6.58
CA GLY A 38 -11.89 1.42 7.76
C GLY A 38 -11.05 0.19 7.42
N VAL A 39 -10.47 -0.41 8.44
CA VAL A 39 -9.71 -1.66 8.37
C VAL A 39 -10.12 -2.56 9.51
N LEU A 40 -10.39 -3.83 9.20
CA LEU A 40 -10.62 -4.89 10.16
C LEU A 40 -9.46 -5.89 10.14
N TRP A 41 -8.95 -6.21 11.32
CA TRP A 41 -8.07 -7.34 11.56
C TRP A 41 -8.84 -8.39 12.35
N LEU A 42 -8.85 -9.62 11.85
CA LEU A 42 -9.53 -10.75 12.47
C LEU A 42 -8.48 -11.77 12.91
N GLY A 43 -8.64 -12.32 14.09
CA GLY A 43 -7.74 -13.35 14.58
C GLY A 43 -8.12 -13.87 15.97
N ASP A 44 -7.38 -14.86 16.45
CA ASP A 44 -7.50 -15.36 17.81
C ASP A 44 -7.34 -14.22 18.84
N ALA A 45 -8.11 -14.26 19.92
CA ALA A 45 -8.04 -13.25 20.97
C ALA A 45 -6.65 -13.13 21.61
N ASN A 46 -5.83 -14.18 21.52
CA ASN A 46 -4.46 -14.22 22.03
C ASN A 46 -3.39 -14.07 20.94
N ASP A 47 -3.79 -13.75 19.69
CA ASP A 47 -2.84 -13.56 18.59
C ASP A 47 -1.78 -12.50 18.95
N PRO A 48 -0.47 -12.86 18.97
CA PRO A 48 0.59 -11.92 19.31
C PRO A 48 0.70 -10.74 18.36
N GLU A 49 0.45 -10.94 17.05
CA GLU A 49 0.52 -9.87 16.06
C GLU A 49 -0.62 -8.87 16.27
N LEU A 50 -1.84 -9.36 16.51
CA LEU A 50 -3.02 -8.54 16.77
C LEU A 50 -2.84 -7.69 18.04
N ASN A 51 -2.26 -8.29 19.08
CA ASN A 51 -1.92 -7.59 20.33
C ASN A 51 -0.81 -6.54 20.13
N ALA A 52 0.20 -6.85 19.33
CA ALA A 52 1.26 -5.90 19.00
C ALA A 52 0.74 -4.71 18.19
N ILE A 53 -0.16 -4.94 17.25
CA ILE A 53 -0.86 -3.87 16.51
C ILE A 53 -1.62 -2.96 17.47
N ALA A 54 -2.43 -3.52 18.37
CA ALA A 54 -3.18 -2.73 19.35
C ALA A 54 -2.26 -1.89 20.27
N SER A 55 -1.16 -2.48 20.72
CA SER A 55 -0.16 -1.80 21.53
C SER A 55 0.51 -0.65 20.78
N ALA A 56 0.84 -0.85 19.51
CA ALA A 56 1.41 0.18 18.65
C ALA A 56 0.44 1.34 18.43
N LEU A 57 -0.83 1.05 18.10
CA LEU A 57 -1.87 2.06 17.96
C LEU A 57 -2.06 2.87 19.25
N GLN A 58 -2.10 2.20 20.40
CA GLN A 58 -2.22 2.85 21.70
C GLN A 58 -1.04 3.78 21.99
N SER A 59 0.20 3.32 21.73
CA SER A 59 1.41 4.11 21.95
C SER A 59 1.49 5.36 21.08
N GLU A 60 0.90 5.30 19.89
CA GLU A 60 0.85 6.41 18.93
C GLU A 60 -0.43 7.27 19.08
N GLY A 61 -1.30 6.97 20.04
CA GLY A 61 -2.54 7.70 20.28
C GLY A 61 -3.55 7.57 19.14
N VAL A 62 -3.52 6.46 18.39
CA VAL A 62 -4.45 6.17 17.30
C VAL A 62 -5.65 5.42 17.84
N PRO A 63 -6.88 5.93 17.63
CA PRO A 63 -8.10 5.25 18.07
C PRO A 63 -8.32 3.93 17.34
N TYR A 64 -8.77 2.93 18.08
CA TYR A 64 -9.22 1.65 17.54
C TYR A 64 -10.28 1.04 18.46
N GLU A 65 -11.01 0.07 17.95
CA GLU A 65 -12.09 -0.62 18.67
C GLU A 65 -11.83 -2.14 18.62
N TRP A 66 -12.06 -2.81 19.76
CA TRP A 66 -12.17 -4.25 19.79
C TRP A 66 -13.63 -4.64 19.59
N LEU A 67 -13.88 -5.58 18.68
CA LEU A 67 -15.18 -6.13 18.40
C LEU A 67 -15.15 -7.65 18.68
N ASP A 68 -16.09 -8.10 19.47
CA ASP A 68 -16.42 -9.53 19.64
C ASP A 68 -17.35 -10.01 18.51
N SER A 69 -17.72 -11.28 18.53
CA SER A 69 -18.58 -11.87 17.50
C SER A 69 -19.94 -11.17 17.40
N ALA A 70 -20.53 -10.73 18.52
CA ALA A 70 -21.82 -10.05 18.54
C ALA A 70 -21.73 -8.66 17.93
N SER A 71 -20.82 -7.82 18.43
CA SER A 71 -20.58 -6.46 17.95
C SER A 71 -20.14 -6.42 16.49
N LEU A 72 -19.31 -7.39 16.07
CA LEU A 72 -18.90 -7.51 14.67
C LEU A 72 -20.11 -7.82 13.77
N SER A 73 -20.93 -8.79 14.16
CA SER A 73 -22.09 -9.21 13.36
C SER A 73 -23.17 -8.14 13.27
N GLU A 74 -23.31 -7.33 14.31
CA GLU A 74 -24.23 -6.19 14.31
C GLU A 74 -23.77 -5.10 13.34
N ARG A 75 -22.47 -4.76 13.39
CA ARG A 75 -21.89 -3.67 12.60
C ARG A 75 -21.58 -4.09 11.15
N PHE A 76 -21.13 -5.32 10.95
CA PHE A 76 -20.73 -5.88 9.67
C PHE A 76 -21.46 -7.21 9.40
N PRO A 77 -22.73 -7.16 8.95
CA PRO A 77 -23.60 -8.35 8.85
C PRO A 77 -23.08 -9.45 7.93
N ALA A 78 -22.17 -9.14 7.01
CA ALA A 78 -21.54 -10.10 6.11
C ALA A 78 -20.39 -10.90 6.77
N LEU A 79 -19.88 -10.45 7.91
CA LEU A 79 -18.73 -11.04 8.57
C LEU A 79 -19.14 -11.90 9.77
N ARG A 80 -18.40 -12.96 9.99
CA ARG A 80 -18.53 -13.85 11.15
C ARG A 80 -17.15 -14.22 11.64
N ILE A 81 -17.02 -14.28 12.95
CA ILE A 81 -15.84 -14.81 13.64
C ILE A 81 -16.29 -15.85 14.67
N GLU A 82 -15.38 -16.74 15.02
CA GLU A 82 -15.62 -17.76 16.05
C GLU A 82 -15.56 -17.15 17.46
N ALA A 83 -16.07 -17.88 18.45
CA ALA A 83 -16.14 -17.39 19.84
C ALA A 83 -14.78 -17.11 20.49
N HIS A 84 -13.70 -17.72 19.98
CA HIS A 84 -12.32 -17.52 20.45
C HIS A 84 -11.58 -16.41 19.68
N GLU A 85 -12.20 -15.87 18.63
CA GLU A 85 -11.65 -14.80 17.82
C GLU A 85 -12.19 -13.43 18.23
N ARG A 86 -11.49 -12.40 17.85
CA ARG A 86 -11.91 -11.00 17.95
C ARG A 86 -11.46 -10.20 16.71
N ALA A 87 -12.08 -9.09 16.53
CA ALA A 87 -11.71 -8.13 15.51
C ALA A 87 -11.14 -6.85 16.12
N LEU A 88 -10.10 -6.30 15.51
CA LEU A 88 -9.64 -4.93 15.75
C LEU A 88 -10.10 -4.07 14.58
N PHE A 89 -10.92 -3.08 14.85
CA PHE A 89 -11.39 -2.11 13.87
C PHE A 89 -10.66 -0.78 14.04
N GLN A 90 -10.13 -0.26 12.93
CA GLN A 90 -9.48 1.05 12.86
C GLN A 90 -10.17 1.87 11.76
N ARG A 91 -10.83 2.94 12.17
CA ARG A 91 -11.70 3.77 11.30
C ARG A 91 -10.93 4.53 10.20
N GLU A 92 -9.75 5.05 10.52
CA GLU A 92 -8.97 5.92 9.63
C GLU A 92 -8.22 5.15 8.54
N GLY A 93 -8.53 3.87 8.32
CA GLY A 93 -8.00 3.05 7.27
C GLY A 93 -8.90 2.97 6.04
N GLY A 94 -8.42 2.27 5.02
CA GLY A 94 -9.17 2.08 3.79
C GLY A 94 -8.33 1.56 2.64
N PHE A 95 -8.70 1.89 1.43
CA PHE A 95 -7.90 1.52 0.26
C PHE A 95 -7.66 2.70 -0.67
N LEU A 96 -6.59 2.59 -1.43
CA LEU A 96 -6.25 3.49 -2.53
C LEU A 96 -6.69 2.84 -3.85
N ARG A 97 -7.21 3.61 -4.75
CA ARG A 97 -7.44 3.20 -6.15
C ARG A 97 -6.09 3.11 -6.86
N ALA A 98 -5.41 1.97 -6.74
CA ALA A 98 -3.98 1.83 -7.06
C ALA A 98 -3.63 2.31 -8.47
N SER A 99 -4.40 1.91 -9.50
CA SER A 99 -4.17 2.35 -10.89
C SER A 99 -4.33 3.86 -11.03
N ALA A 100 -5.42 4.43 -10.51
CA ALA A 100 -5.66 5.87 -10.54
C ALA A 100 -4.55 6.66 -9.81
N CYS A 101 -4.04 6.14 -8.68
CA CYS A 101 -2.90 6.74 -7.99
C CYS A 101 -1.63 6.79 -8.85
N VAL A 102 -1.33 5.70 -9.57
CA VAL A 102 -0.18 5.65 -10.49
C VAL A 102 -0.38 6.63 -11.64
N GLU A 103 -1.54 6.61 -12.30
CA GLU A 103 -1.86 7.49 -13.41
C GLU A 103 -1.82 8.97 -13.00
N ALA A 104 -2.34 9.31 -11.81
CA ALA A 104 -2.28 10.67 -11.28
C ALA A 104 -0.84 11.16 -11.10
N ASN A 105 0.03 10.33 -10.49
CA ASN A 105 1.43 10.66 -10.32
C ASN A 105 2.15 10.83 -11.66
N LEU A 106 1.90 9.95 -12.64
CA LEU A 106 2.52 10.05 -13.97
C LEU A 106 2.10 11.33 -14.68
N ARG A 107 0.79 11.65 -14.72
CA ARG A 107 0.29 12.89 -15.33
C ARG A 107 0.89 14.14 -14.71
N LEU A 108 0.98 14.20 -13.38
CA LEU A 108 1.59 15.33 -12.69
C LEU A 108 3.09 15.43 -12.97
N ALA A 109 3.79 14.30 -12.99
CA ALA A 109 5.21 14.27 -13.33
C ALA A 109 5.44 14.83 -14.75
N GLU A 110 4.65 14.43 -15.75
CA GLU A 110 4.72 14.97 -17.11
C GLU A 110 4.37 16.46 -17.17
N ALA A 111 3.33 16.90 -16.43
CA ALA A 111 2.99 18.31 -16.34
C ALA A 111 4.14 19.17 -15.74
N HIS A 112 4.96 18.57 -14.89
CA HIS A 112 6.17 19.17 -14.34
C HIS A 112 7.43 18.95 -15.20
N GLY A 113 7.29 18.42 -16.42
CA GLY A 113 8.36 18.29 -17.39
C GLY A 113 9.14 16.97 -17.31
N ALA A 114 8.65 15.99 -16.58
CA ALA A 114 9.24 14.65 -16.63
C ALA A 114 8.94 13.97 -17.96
N VAL A 115 9.87 13.13 -18.42
CA VAL A 115 9.67 12.29 -19.60
C VAL A 115 9.43 10.85 -19.13
N ILE A 116 8.25 10.31 -19.43
CA ILE A 116 7.89 8.92 -19.13
C ILE A 116 8.22 8.05 -20.34
N ARG A 117 8.98 7.00 -20.13
CA ARG A 117 9.36 6.05 -21.19
C ARG A 117 8.84 4.66 -20.81
N GLU A 118 7.65 4.37 -21.25
CA GLU A 118 7.05 3.06 -21.11
C GLU A 118 7.75 2.00 -21.97
N GLN A 119 7.56 0.71 -21.65
CA GLN A 119 8.12 -0.42 -22.39
C GLN A 119 9.63 -0.31 -22.62
N THR A 120 10.32 0.45 -21.79
CA THR A 120 11.76 0.70 -21.89
C THR A 120 12.46 -0.06 -20.77
N ARG A 121 12.88 -1.27 -21.07
CA ARG A 121 13.56 -2.13 -20.10
C ARG A 121 15.02 -1.75 -19.98
N VAL A 122 15.42 -1.31 -18.78
CA VAL A 122 16.84 -1.11 -18.45
C VAL A 122 17.46 -2.46 -18.12
N THR A 123 18.54 -2.78 -18.81
CA THR A 123 19.27 -4.06 -18.67
C THR A 123 20.59 -3.91 -17.94
N ARG A 124 21.18 -2.70 -17.96
CA ARG A 124 22.45 -2.43 -17.30
C ARG A 124 22.47 -1.03 -16.70
N ILE A 125 23.09 -0.93 -15.52
CA ILE A 125 23.38 0.30 -14.82
C ILE A 125 24.89 0.31 -14.56
N ASP A 126 25.57 1.35 -15.02
CA ASP A 126 27.02 1.48 -14.97
C ASP A 126 27.41 2.80 -14.32
N PRO A 127 27.59 2.82 -12.96
CA PRO A 127 28.02 4.01 -12.24
C PRO A 127 29.45 4.41 -12.60
N GLN A 128 29.66 5.70 -12.87
CA GLN A 128 30.95 6.29 -13.16
C GLN A 128 31.16 7.53 -12.26
N PRO A 129 32.39 8.00 -12.06
CA PRO A 129 32.65 9.21 -11.27
C PRO A 129 31.91 10.46 -11.74
N SER A 130 31.59 10.54 -13.04
CA SER A 130 30.91 11.68 -13.66
C SER A 130 29.41 11.49 -13.89
N GLY A 131 28.80 10.40 -13.41
CA GLY A 131 27.38 10.10 -13.60
C GLY A 131 27.12 8.61 -13.79
N VAL A 132 25.93 8.26 -14.21
CA VAL A 132 25.49 6.88 -14.36
C VAL A 132 25.03 6.61 -15.79
N TRP A 133 25.56 5.59 -16.42
CA TRP A 133 25.08 5.13 -17.72
C TRP A 133 24.00 4.08 -17.54
N LEU A 134 22.92 4.25 -18.27
CA LEU A 134 21.86 3.25 -18.40
C LEU A 134 21.90 2.65 -19.81
N GLU A 135 21.71 1.34 -19.89
CA GLU A 135 21.56 0.62 -21.16
C GLU A 135 20.21 -0.10 -21.18
N THR A 136 19.51 0.05 -22.29
CA THR A 136 18.18 -0.56 -22.47
C THR A 136 18.29 -1.86 -23.27
N GLU A 137 17.21 -2.64 -23.28
CA GLU A 137 17.11 -3.87 -24.07
C GLU A 137 17.22 -3.62 -25.60
N SER A 138 16.86 -2.41 -26.05
CA SER A 138 17.06 -1.99 -27.45
C SER A 138 18.52 -1.66 -27.79
N GLY A 139 19.43 -1.64 -26.81
CA GLY A 139 20.83 -1.27 -26.96
C GLY A 139 21.07 0.23 -26.87
N GLU A 140 20.05 1.03 -26.59
CA GLU A 140 20.21 2.47 -26.37
C GLU A 140 20.97 2.69 -25.05
N ARG A 141 21.93 3.64 -25.09
CA ARG A 141 22.78 3.96 -23.94
C ARG A 141 22.75 5.45 -23.67
N GLU A 142 22.31 5.83 -22.46
CA GLU A 142 22.19 7.23 -22.04
C GLU A 142 22.91 7.46 -20.72
N ARG A 143 23.40 8.69 -20.54
CA ARG A 143 24.06 9.11 -19.32
C ARG A 143 23.16 10.05 -18.53
N TYR A 144 23.10 9.83 -17.23
CA TYR A 144 22.40 10.67 -16.25
C TYR A 144 23.36 11.09 -15.13
N ASP A 145 23.13 12.25 -14.52
CA ASP A 145 23.92 12.71 -13.39
C ASP A 145 23.63 11.85 -12.14
N ARG A 146 22.37 11.46 -11.96
CA ARG A 146 21.91 10.62 -10.85
C ARG A 146 20.80 9.67 -11.32
N VAL A 147 20.73 8.51 -10.68
CA VAL A 147 19.69 7.53 -10.93
C VAL A 147 19.10 7.08 -9.59
N LEU A 148 17.78 7.15 -9.49
CA LEU A 148 17.01 6.58 -8.38
C LEU A 148 16.39 5.25 -8.83
N LEU A 149 16.68 4.19 -8.11
CA LEU A 149 16.20 2.84 -8.43
C LEU A 149 14.99 2.47 -7.58
N THR A 150 13.84 2.38 -8.19
CA THR A 150 12.59 1.97 -7.55
C THR A 150 11.99 0.72 -8.23
N ALA A 151 12.90 -0.19 -8.65
CA ALA A 151 12.58 -1.35 -9.48
C ALA A 151 11.88 -2.50 -8.74
N GLY A 152 11.46 -2.32 -7.49
CA GLY A 152 10.70 -3.31 -6.72
C GLY A 152 11.35 -4.70 -6.73
N ALA A 153 10.60 -5.73 -7.09
CA ALA A 153 11.06 -7.12 -7.13
C ALA A 153 12.18 -7.42 -8.14
N TRP A 154 12.43 -6.51 -9.07
CA TRP A 154 13.51 -6.65 -10.06
C TRP A 154 14.84 -6.11 -9.60
N LEU A 155 14.88 -5.35 -8.49
CA LEU A 155 16.10 -4.71 -8.00
C LEU A 155 17.26 -5.69 -7.78
N PRO A 156 17.09 -6.89 -7.18
CA PRO A 156 18.18 -7.86 -7.01
C PRO A 156 18.77 -8.37 -8.34
N LYS A 157 17.96 -8.40 -9.39
CA LYS A 157 18.42 -8.80 -10.73
C LYS A 157 19.15 -7.68 -11.46
N LEU A 158 18.73 -6.44 -11.21
CA LEU A 158 19.28 -5.26 -11.86
C LEU A 158 20.65 -4.87 -11.27
N LEU A 159 20.83 -5.08 -9.96
CA LEU A 159 22.06 -4.76 -9.23
C LEU A 159 22.51 -5.94 -8.34
N PRO A 160 22.92 -7.07 -8.94
CA PRO A 160 23.33 -8.24 -8.16
C PRO A 160 24.58 -7.99 -7.31
N SER A 161 25.43 -7.02 -7.71
CA SER A 161 26.64 -6.64 -6.99
C SER A 161 26.40 -6.03 -5.62
N LEU A 162 25.20 -5.47 -5.36
CA LEU A 162 24.87 -4.91 -4.04
C LEU A 162 24.59 -5.97 -2.98
N ASN A 163 24.37 -7.24 -3.38
CA ASN A 163 24.06 -8.35 -2.49
C ASN A 163 23.05 -7.97 -1.39
N LEU A 164 21.96 -7.32 -1.77
CA LEU A 164 20.93 -6.85 -0.85
C LEU A 164 20.22 -8.05 -0.20
N PRO A 165 19.97 -8.02 1.12
CA PRO A 165 19.26 -9.08 1.83
C PRO A 165 17.76 -9.04 1.54
N LEU A 166 17.37 -9.18 0.29
CA LEU A 166 16.01 -9.13 -0.19
C LEU A 166 15.51 -10.52 -0.59
N THR A 167 14.38 -10.91 -0.03
CA THR A 167 13.63 -12.10 -0.45
C THR A 167 12.38 -11.66 -1.20
N VAL A 168 12.28 -12.02 -2.47
CA VAL A 168 11.10 -11.73 -3.29
C VAL A 168 10.07 -12.84 -3.08
N THR A 169 8.93 -12.50 -2.50
CA THR A 169 7.81 -13.40 -2.32
C THR A 169 6.68 -13.08 -3.30
N ARG A 170 5.96 -14.12 -3.74
CA ARG A 170 4.76 -13.96 -4.56
C ARG A 170 3.54 -14.02 -3.66
N GLN A 171 2.74 -12.97 -3.68
CA GLN A 171 1.42 -12.94 -3.03
C GLN A 171 0.34 -13.16 -4.09
N THR A 172 -0.60 -14.05 -3.81
CA THR A 172 -1.75 -14.28 -4.69
C THR A 172 -2.98 -13.62 -4.06
N TYR A 173 -3.69 -12.86 -4.86
CA TYR A 173 -4.99 -12.31 -4.51
C TYR A 173 -6.01 -12.64 -5.59
N ALA A 174 -7.28 -12.67 -5.22
CA ALA A 174 -8.38 -12.94 -6.14
C ALA A 174 -9.53 -11.96 -5.92
N TYR A 175 -10.19 -11.61 -6.99
CA TYR A 175 -11.44 -10.87 -6.95
C TYR A 175 -12.60 -11.86 -7.11
N PHE A 176 -13.60 -11.73 -6.24
CA PHE A 176 -14.81 -12.53 -6.32
C PHE A 176 -15.97 -11.64 -6.76
N ALA A 177 -16.75 -12.11 -7.72
CA ALA A 177 -17.97 -11.43 -8.08
C ALA A 177 -18.98 -11.54 -6.90
N VAL A 178 -19.45 -10.42 -6.43
CA VAL A 178 -20.51 -10.37 -5.43
C VAL A 178 -21.84 -10.61 -6.12
N ARG A 179 -22.73 -11.39 -5.51
CA ARG A 179 -24.09 -11.56 -6.03
C ARG A 179 -24.82 -10.22 -5.97
N PRO A 180 -25.67 -9.89 -6.97
CA PRO A 180 -26.35 -8.58 -7.03
C PRO A 180 -27.18 -8.23 -5.79
N ASP A 181 -27.77 -9.24 -5.14
CA ASP A 181 -28.53 -9.09 -3.90
C ASP A 181 -27.68 -8.77 -2.67
N ALA A 182 -26.37 -9.04 -2.74
CA ALA A 182 -25.41 -8.79 -1.68
C ALA A 182 -24.53 -7.54 -1.92
N GLU A 183 -24.55 -6.94 -3.10
CA GLU A 183 -23.73 -5.76 -3.42
C GLU A 183 -23.83 -4.63 -2.39
N PRO A 184 -25.02 -4.25 -1.88
CA PRO A 184 -25.15 -3.18 -0.90
C PRO A 184 -24.40 -3.46 0.41
N ILE A 185 -24.22 -4.74 0.78
CA ILE A 185 -23.54 -5.13 2.02
C ILE A 185 -22.02 -4.89 1.94
N PHE A 186 -21.47 -4.96 0.72
CA PHE A 186 -20.04 -4.80 0.45
C PHE A 186 -19.68 -3.42 -0.12
N ALA A 187 -20.65 -2.50 -0.19
CA ALA A 187 -20.37 -1.14 -0.62
C ALA A 187 -19.51 -0.40 0.43
N PRO A 188 -18.50 0.38 0.03
CA PRO A 188 -17.61 1.08 0.97
C PRO A 188 -18.31 1.96 2.00
N ALA A 189 -19.48 2.50 1.66
CA ALA A 189 -20.29 3.33 2.56
C ALA A 189 -20.99 2.54 3.69
N GLN A 190 -20.96 1.20 3.62
CA GLN A 190 -21.59 0.31 4.60
C GLN A 190 -20.55 -0.40 5.52
N MET A 191 -19.25 -0.13 5.32
CA MET A 191 -18.16 -0.69 6.12
C MET A 191 -17.62 0.30 7.17
#